data_735b78f8acf72f78b249984712b14343
#
_entry.id   735b78f8acf72f78b249984712b14343
#
_cell.length_a   1.000
_cell.length_b   1.000
_cell.length_c   1.000
_cell.angle_alpha   90.00
_cell.angle_beta   90.00
_cell.angle_gamma   90.00
#
_symmetry.space_group_name_H-M   'P 1'
#
loop_
_entity.id
_entity.type
_entity.pdbx_description
1 polymer ?
#
loop_
_entity_poly.entity_id
_entity_poly.type
_entity_poly.pdbx_seq_one_letter_code
_entity_poly.pdbx_strand_id
1 'polypeptide(L)'
;MPFTGYELHGMEKIPEGPGLIVYYHGALPMDYCYFICNLYIQTGRLCYSVVDHFFSKLPGIELLFNLLPAVHSGRDESVKILKKGNLLAVSPGGAREAFFSDENYNLLWGNRKGFAQVAIDAKVPIIPLFTQNIREGYRTFGKIGFFRWFYENSRLLLIPMYGGFPVKLRTYVGDPIPYDPNITATELVEKTKIAIEKLRDRHQKLPGSILRALLERFDNHQKED
;
A
#
# COMPACT_ATOMS: atom_id res chain seq x y z
N MET A 1 -7.21 -17.12 11.51
CA MET A 1 -8.61 -16.64 11.69
C MET A 1 -9.39 -17.05 10.44
N PRO A 2 -10.32 -17.99 10.51
CA PRO A 2 -10.96 -18.55 9.30
C PRO A 2 -12.08 -17.68 8.68
N PHE A 3 -12.47 -16.57 9.32
CA PHE A 3 -13.57 -15.74 8.87
C PHE A 3 -13.17 -14.43 8.17
N THR A 4 -11.94 -13.99 8.29
CA THR A 4 -11.43 -12.84 7.54
C THR A 4 -10.87 -13.36 6.23
N GLY A 5 -11.45 -13.00 5.10
CA GLY A 5 -10.89 -13.34 3.79
C GLY A 5 -9.54 -12.65 3.52
N TYR A 6 -8.60 -12.70 4.47
CA TYR A 6 -7.27 -12.09 4.40
C TYR A 6 -6.18 -13.11 4.69
N GLU A 7 -5.16 -13.14 3.84
CA GLU A 7 -3.93 -13.93 3.99
C GLU A 7 -2.72 -13.03 3.80
N LEU A 8 -1.64 -13.34 4.53
CA LEU A 8 -0.37 -12.63 4.44
C LEU A 8 0.75 -13.63 4.16
N HIS A 9 1.48 -13.39 3.08
CA HIS A 9 2.55 -14.24 2.58
C HIS A 9 3.87 -13.48 2.55
N GLY A 10 4.97 -14.14 2.89
CA GLY A 10 6.32 -13.57 2.81
C GLY A 10 6.71 -12.70 4.01
N MET A 11 6.09 -12.88 5.18
CA MET A 11 6.44 -12.13 6.41
C MET A 11 7.90 -12.29 6.80
N GLU A 12 8.49 -13.45 6.52
CA GLU A 12 9.90 -13.79 6.75
C GLU A 12 10.87 -12.91 5.95
N LYS A 13 10.38 -12.23 4.92
CA LYS A 13 11.17 -11.29 4.09
C LYS A 13 11.32 -9.91 4.73
N ILE A 14 10.52 -9.60 5.75
CA ILE A 14 10.64 -8.34 6.48
C ILE A 14 11.86 -8.41 7.38
N PRO A 15 12.89 -7.56 7.17
CA PRO A 15 14.10 -7.62 7.98
C PRO A 15 13.80 -7.30 9.45
N GLU A 16 14.56 -7.86 10.37
CA GLU A 16 14.46 -7.55 11.81
C GLU A 16 14.77 -6.08 12.11
N GLY A 17 15.64 -5.46 11.30
CA GLY A 17 15.99 -4.06 11.37
C GLY A 17 14.95 -3.10 10.76
N PRO A 18 15.31 -1.82 10.64
CA PRO A 18 14.46 -0.81 10.02
C PRO A 18 14.27 -1.08 8.52
N GLY A 19 13.15 -0.64 7.97
CA GLY A 19 12.85 -0.77 6.55
C GLY A 19 11.69 0.12 6.15
N LEU A 20 11.70 0.52 4.87
CA LEU A 20 10.63 1.29 4.27
C LEU A 20 9.72 0.37 3.45
N ILE A 21 8.50 0.14 3.93
CA ILE A 21 7.48 -0.63 3.22
C ILE A 21 6.82 0.28 2.19
N VAL A 22 6.80 -0.16 0.93
CA VAL A 22 6.16 0.56 -0.17
C VAL A 22 5.08 -0.31 -0.77
N TYR A 23 3.83 0.20 -0.78
CA TYR A 23 2.68 -0.59 -1.20
C TYR A 23 1.78 0.14 -2.21
N TYR A 24 1.03 -0.66 -2.99
CA TYR A 24 -0.02 -0.19 -3.87
C TYR A 24 -1.26 0.22 -3.07
N HIS A 25 -1.84 1.39 -3.36
CA HIS A 25 -2.98 1.92 -2.62
C HIS A 25 -4.32 1.49 -3.25
N GLY A 26 -5.07 0.62 -2.56
CA GLY A 26 -6.46 0.34 -2.90
C GLY A 26 -7.38 1.55 -2.69
N ALA A 27 -8.66 1.43 -3.07
CA ALA A 27 -9.65 2.49 -2.83
C ALA A 27 -9.79 2.81 -1.34
N LEU A 28 -9.81 1.78 -0.50
CA LEU A 28 -9.66 1.85 0.96
C LEU A 28 -8.43 1.04 1.37
N PRO A 29 -7.64 1.48 2.36
CA PRO A 29 -6.43 0.80 2.78
C PRO A 29 -6.71 -0.36 3.77
N MET A 30 -7.76 -1.16 3.53
CA MET A 30 -8.16 -2.24 4.42
C MET A 30 -7.10 -3.34 4.51
N ASP A 31 -6.48 -3.65 3.39
CA ASP A 31 -5.36 -4.58 3.29
C ASP A 31 -4.17 -4.14 4.14
N TYR A 32 -3.84 -2.85 4.08
CA TYR A 32 -2.79 -2.26 4.88
C TYR A 32 -3.10 -2.33 6.38
N CYS A 33 -4.34 -2.05 6.77
CA CYS A 33 -4.77 -2.21 8.17
C CYS A 33 -4.61 -3.68 8.64
N TYR A 34 -5.03 -4.64 7.82
CA TYR A 34 -4.80 -6.07 8.12
C TYR A 34 -3.32 -6.42 8.20
N PHE A 35 -2.51 -5.88 7.28
CA PHE A 35 -1.06 -6.11 7.27
C PHE A 35 -0.41 -5.65 8.58
N ILE A 36 -0.63 -4.39 9.01
CA ILE A 36 0.00 -3.85 10.23
C ILE A 36 -0.49 -4.57 11.50
N CYS A 37 -1.76 -4.98 11.56
CA CYS A 37 -2.27 -5.79 12.66
C CYS A 37 -1.57 -7.16 12.71
N ASN A 38 -1.44 -7.85 11.57
CA ASN A 38 -0.74 -9.13 11.50
C ASN A 38 0.75 -8.99 11.83
N LEU A 39 1.41 -7.95 11.33
CA LEU A 39 2.80 -7.65 11.66
C LEU A 39 2.98 -7.50 13.17
N TYR A 40 2.12 -6.72 13.81
CA TYR A 40 2.19 -6.53 15.26
C TYR A 40 1.92 -7.82 16.04
N ILE A 41 0.89 -8.57 15.66
CA ILE A 41 0.53 -9.84 16.34
C ILE A 41 1.66 -10.88 16.23
N GLN A 42 2.32 -10.96 15.08
CA GLN A 42 3.36 -11.96 14.84
C GLN A 42 4.73 -11.57 15.37
N THR A 43 5.06 -10.27 15.36
CA THR A 43 6.42 -9.81 15.66
C THR A 43 6.54 -8.85 16.83
N GLY A 44 5.41 -8.32 17.34
CA GLY A 44 5.40 -7.25 18.34
C GLY A 44 5.87 -5.89 17.82
N ARG A 45 6.20 -5.76 16.52
CA ARG A 45 6.76 -4.54 15.93
C ARG A 45 5.68 -3.61 15.44
N LEU A 46 5.86 -2.33 15.73
CA LEU A 46 5.04 -1.25 15.18
C LEU A 46 5.56 -0.83 13.81
N CYS A 47 4.63 -0.57 12.88
CA CYS A 47 4.91 0.06 11.60
C CYS A 47 4.30 1.45 11.59
N TYR A 48 5.13 2.47 11.43
CA TYR A 48 4.67 3.84 11.28
C TYR A 48 4.10 4.06 9.89
N SER A 49 3.03 4.85 9.76
CA SER A 49 2.32 5.07 8.51
C SER A 49 2.45 6.52 8.07
N VAL A 50 2.94 6.74 6.85
CA VAL A 50 2.90 8.09 6.26
C VAL A 50 1.48 8.37 5.77
N VAL A 51 0.86 9.38 6.36
CA VAL A 51 -0.53 9.75 6.09
C VAL A 51 -0.60 11.18 5.55
N ASP A 52 -1.48 11.41 4.57
CA ASP A 52 -1.73 12.74 4.03
C ASP A 52 -2.51 13.59 5.05
N HIS A 53 -2.13 14.87 5.19
CA HIS A 53 -2.79 15.84 6.04
C HIS A 53 -4.31 15.99 5.80
N PHE A 54 -4.79 15.60 4.62
CA PHE A 54 -6.22 15.61 4.33
C PHE A 54 -7.01 14.69 5.27
N PHE A 55 -6.45 13.53 5.59
CA PHE A 55 -7.15 12.55 6.44
C PHE A 55 -7.29 13.01 7.88
N SER A 56 -6.38 13.82 8.41
CA SER A 56 -6.49 14.36 9.77
C SER A 56 -7.67 15.32 9.95
N LYS A 57 -8.25 15.82 8.85
CA LYS A 57 -9.38 16.74 8.85
C LYS A 57 -10.75 16.05 8.74
N LEU A 58 -10.78 14.74 8.53
CA LEU A 58 -12.01 14.00 8.39
C LEU A 58 -12.56 13.61 9.78
N PRO A 59 -13.81 14.00 10.13
CA PRO A 59 -14.39 13.66 11.42
C PRO A 59 -14.48 12.13 11.60
N GLY A 60 -14.10 11.65 12.77
CA GLY A 60 -14.11 10.22 13.13
C GLY A 60 -12.85 9.43 12.74
N ILE A 61 -11.99 9.95 11.87
CA ILE A 61 -10.73 9.29 11.51
C ILE A 61 -9.65 9.54 12.57
N GLU A 62 -9.78 10.59 13.36
CA GLU A 62 -8.86 10.91 14.46
C GLU A 62 -8.69 9.74 15.44
N LEU A 63 -9.78 9.02 15.73
CA LEU A 63 -9.72 7.83 16.58
C LEU A 63 -8.84 6.71 15.97
N LEU A 64 -8.91 6.52 14.66
CA LEU A 64 -8.08 5.55 13.96
C LEU A 64 -6.59 5.94 13.98
N PHE A 65 -6.28 7.24 13.84
CA PHE A 65 -4.92 7.76 13.90
C PHE A 65 -4.31 7.72 15.30
N ASN A 66 -5.14 7.79 16.34
CA ASN A 66 -4.70 7.62 17.72
C ASN A 66 -4.32 6.16 18.03
N LEU A 67 -4.84 5.20 17.27
CA LEU A 67 -4.53 3.77 17.39
C LEU A 67 -3.32 3.35 16.55
N LEU A 68 -3.00 4.09 15.49
CA LEU A 68 -1.90 3.78 14.59
C LEU A 68 -0.81 4.85 14.72
N PRO A 69 0.47 4.47 14.78
CA PRO A 69 1.57 5.43 14.78
C PRO A 69 1.63 6.11 13.40
N ALA A 70 0.86 7.20 13.25
CA ALA A 70 0.78 7.97 12.03
C ALA A 70 1.81 9.09 12.02
N VAL A 71 2.44 9.31 10.87
CA VAL A 71 3.41 10.37 10.62
C VAL A 71 2.85 11.29 9.54
N HIS A 72 2.80 12.57 9.84
CA HIS A 72 2.46 13.55 8.84
C HIS A 72 3.66 13.78 7.93
N SER A 73 3.57 13.39 6.70
CA SER A 73 4.48 13.34 5.54
C SER A 73 5.74 14.25 5.54
N GLY A 74 6.44 14.38 6.67
CA GLY A 74 7.71 15.09 6.78
C GLY A 74 8.89 14.17 6.44
N ARG A 75 9.77 14.57 5.48
CA ARG A 75 10.96 13.79 5.12
C ARG A 75 11.86 13.56 6.34
N ASP A 76 12.18 14.60 7.10
CA ASP A 76 13.09 14.52 8.24
C ASP A 76 12.54 13.65 9.36
N GLU A 77 11.23 13.71 9.60
CA GLU A 77 10.56 12.87 10.59
C GLU A 77 10.59 11.40 10.18
N SER A 78 10.28 11.12 8.90
CA SER A 78 10.36 9.78 8.32
C SER A 78 11.76 9.17 8.45
N VAL A 79 12.80 9.94 8.14
CA VAL A 79 14.20 9.52 8.29
C VAL A 79 14.55 9.26 9.76
N LYS A 80 14.09 10.11 10.70
CA LYS A 80 14.31 9.91 12.14
C LYS A 80 13.67 8.61 12.65
N ILE A 81 12.48 8.28 12.19
CA ILE A 81 11.77 7.05 12.58
C ILE A 81 12.55 5.82 12.12
N LEU A 82 12.97 5.80 10.86
CA LEU A 82 13.76 4.71 10.30
C LEU A 82 15.12 4.57 11.02
N LYS A 83 15.82 5.67 11.29
CA LYS A 83 17.08 5.66 12.02
C LYS A 83 16.96 5.19 13.48
N LYS A 84 15.77 5.26 14.06
CA LYS A 84 15.48 4.68 15.39
C LYS A 84 15.22 3.17 15.35
N GLY A 85 15.36 2.53 14.21
CA GLY A 85 15.15 1.08 14.06
C GLY A 85 13.72 0.64 13.75
N ASN A 86 12.81 1.57 13.46
CA ASN A 86 11.41 1.27 13.20
C ASN A 86 11.14 0.96 11.73
N LEU A 87 9.98 0.33 11.47
CA LEU A 87 9.39 0.21 10.15
C LEU A 87 8.58 1.46 9.82
N LEU A 88 8.62 1.88 8.57
CA LEU A 88 7.80 2.95 8.04
C LEU A 88 7.11 2.47 6.76
N ALA A 89 5.84 2.77 6.59
CA ALA A 89 5.10 2.41 5.38
C ALA A 89 4.60 3.65 4.65
N VAL A 90 4.66 3.58 3.33
CA VAL A 90 4.21 4.65 2.43
C VAL A 90 3.59 4.08 1.17
N SER A 91 2.51 4.70 0.70
CA SER A 91 2.00 4.51 -0.65
C SER A 91 2.33 5.74 -1.49
N PRO A 92 3.27 5.64 -2.44
CA PRO A 92 3.67 6.80 -3.25
C PRO A 92 2.55 7.34 -4.13
N GLY A 93 1.62 6.48 -4.55
CA GLY A 93 0.43 6.88 -5.32
C GLY A 93 -0.57 7.71 -4.51
N GLY A 94 -0.68 7.43 -3.20
CA GLY A 94 -1.57 8.13 -2.28
C GLY A 94 -3.00 8.24 -2.80
N ALA A 95 -3.67 9.35 -2.50
CA ALA A 95 -5.05 9.60 -2.91
C ALA A 95 -5.27 9.48 -4.43
N ARG A 96 -4.30 9.85 -5.27
CA ARG A 96 -4.42 9.70 -6.73
C ARG A 96 -4.58 8.23 -7.14
N GLU A 97 -3.76 7.36 -6.59
CA GLU A 97 -3.82 5.93 -6.87
C GLU A 97 -5.08 5.32 -6.26
N ALA A 98 -5.42 5.69 -5.03
CA ALA A 98 -6.63 5.23 -4.37
C ALA A 98 -7.88 5.47 -5.22
N PHE A 99 -8.05 6.68 -5.75
CA PHE A 99 -9.28 7.10 -6.41
C PHE A 99 -9.29 6.94 -7.93
N PHE A 100 -8.14 7.00 -8.60
CA PHE A 100 -8.07 7.01 -10.08
C PHE A 100 -7.42 5.77 -10.69
N SER A 101 -6.82 4.88 -9.90
CA SER A 101 -6.43 3.56 -10.40
C SER A 101 -7.65 2.65 -10.55
N ASP A 102 -7.54 1.67 -11.42
CA ASP A 102 -8.65 0.84 -11.85
C ASP A 102 -8.33 -0.67 -11.79
N GLU A 103 -9.13 -1.48 -12.49
CA GLU A 103 -8.97 -2.92 -12.60
C GLU A 103 -7.66 -3.38 -13.26
N ASN A 104 -6.88 -2.47 -13.85
CA ASN A 104 -5.57 -2.79 -14.41
C ASN A 104 -4.43 -2.60 -13.40
N TYR A 105 -4.74 -2.08 -12.20
CA TYR A 105 -3.77 -1.91 -11.12
C TYR A 105 -2.54 -1.08 -11.52
N ASN A 106 -2.74 -0.05 -12.33
CA ASN A 106 -1.66 0.85 -12.75
C ASN A 106 -1.13 1.66 -11.56
N LEU A 107 0.19 1.73 -11.41
CA LEU A 107 0.84 2.56 -10.41
C LEU A 107 0.77 4.05 -10.82
N LEU A 108 0.12 4.88 -10.02
CA LEU A 108 -0.09 6.30 -10.30
C LEU A 108 0.81 7.20 -9.46
N TRP A 109 2.11 6.95 -9.47
CA TRP A 109 3.09 7.67 -8.64
C TRP A 109 3.52 9.01 -9.21
N GLY A 110 3.41 9.22 -10.53
CA GLY A 110 3.91 10.42 -11.20
C GLY A 110 5.41 10.62 -10.94
N ASN A 111 5.80 11.84 -10.60
CA ASN A 111 7.19 12.20 -10.32
C ASN A 111 7.56 12.12 -8.82
N ARG A 112 6.84 11.32 -8.02
CA ARG A 112 7.06 11.25 -6.57
C ARG A 112 8.28 10.40 -6.25
N LYS A 113 9.37 11.07 -5.85
CA LYS A 113 10.66 10.44 -5.48
C LYS A 113 10.96 10.55 -3.99
N GLY A 114 10.11 11.22 -3.21
CA GLY A 114 10.38 11.51 -1.79
C GLY A 114 10.63 10.28 -0.95
N PHE A 115 9.88 9.20 -1.16
CA PHE A 115 10.04 7.95 -0.42
C PHE A 115 11.40 7.29 -0.68
N ALA A 116 11.86 7.29 -1.94
CA ALA A 116 13.16 6.74 -2.29
C ALA A 116 14.31 7.54 -1.65
N GLN A 117 14.15 8.87 -1.62
CA GLN A 117 15.13 9.71 -0.94
C GLN A 117 15.15 9.48 0.57
N VAL A 118 13.99 9.25 1.21
CA VAL A 118 13.90 8.87 2.64
C VAL A 118 14.64 7.57 2.90
N ALA A 119 14.48 6.55 2.05
CA ALA A 119 15.18 5.28 2.19
C ALA A 119 16.71 5.44 2.06
N ILE A 120 17.16 6.25 1.09
CA ILE A 120 18.60 6.55 0.88
C ILE A 120 19.17 7.29 2.10
N ASP A 121 18.51 8.35 2.59
CA ASP A 121 18.98 9.16 3.73
C ASP A 121 19.00 8.36 5.03
N ALA A 122 18.08 7.43 5.19
CA ALA A 122 18.00 6.55 6.34
C ALA A 122 18.92 5.31 6.22
N LYS A 123 19.44 5.02 5.03
CA LYS A 123 20.24 3.83 4.69
C LYS A 123 19.51 2.52 4.99
N VAL A 124 18.24 2.43 4.62
CA VAL A 124 17.39 1.26 4.88
C VAL A 124 16.91 0.61 3.59
N PRO A 125 16.60 -0.70 3.60
CA PRO A 125 16.00 -1.38 2.46
C PRO A 125 14.57 -0.89 2.20
N ILE A 126 14.12 -1.01 0.94
CA ILE A 126 12.72 -0.90 0.56
C ILE A 126 12.11 -2.29 0.47
N ILE A 127 10.94 -2.46 1.10
CA ILE A 127 10.18 -3.71 1.12
C ILE A 127 8.92 -3.49 0.28
N PRO A 128 8.85 -4.03 -0.96
CA PRO A 128 7.68 -3.91 -1.81
C PRO A 128 6.55 -4.80 -1.31
N LEU A 129 5.33 -4.29 -1.36
CA LEU A 129 4.14 -5.00 -0.90
C LEU A 129 2.99 -4.80 -1.88
N PHE A 130 2.30 -5.89 -2.22
CA PHE A 130 1.13 -5.86 -3.09
C PHE A 130 0.01 -6.74 -2.52
N THR A 131 -1.24 -6.27 -2.65
CA THR A 131 -2.42 -7.03 -2.23
C THR A 131 -3.30 -7.39 -3.41
N GLN A 132 -3.49 -8.69 -3.62
CA GLN A 132 -4.40 -9.26 -4.60
C GLN A 132 -5.85 -8.95 -4.23
N ASN A 133 -6.69 -8.67 -5.24
CA ASN A 133 -8.12 -8.41 -5.13
C ASN A 133 -8.50 -7.15 -4.35
N ILE A 134 -7.56 -6.23 -4.07
CA ILE A 134 -7.89 -5.01 -3.30
C ILE A 134 -8.85 -4.09 -4.06
N ARG A 135 -8.79 -4.06 -5.41
CA ARG A 135 -9.72 -3.30 -6.26
C ARG A 135 -11.05 -4.00 -6.47
N GLU A 136 -11.11 -5.31 -6.28
CA GLU A 136 -12.34 -6.09 -6.32
C GLU A 136 -13.15 -5.94 -5.03
N GLY A 137 -12.51 -5.66 -3.92
CA GLY A 137 -13.20 -5.36 -2.66
C GLY A 137 -13.91 -4.02 -2.68
N TYR A 138 -13.24 -2.99 -3.19
CA TYR A 138 -13.75 -1.61 -3.27
C TYR A 138 -13.29 -0.94 -4.55
N ARG A 139 -14.22 -0.30 -5.26
CA ARG A 139 -13.98 0.48 -6.48
C ARG A 139 -14.44 1.92 -6.33
N THR A 140 -13.94 2.77 -7.20
CA THR A 140 -14.28 4.18 -7.26
C THR A 140 -14.83 4.55 -8.64
N PHE A 141 -15.58 5.64 -8.69
CA PHE A 141 -16.03 6.26 -9.94
C PHE A 141 -14.99 7.22 -10.54
N GLY A 142 -13.72 7.16 -10.08
CA GLY A 142 -12.65 8.03 -10.56
C GLY A 142 -12.34 7.96 -12.05
N LYS A 143 -12.75 6.88 -12.76
CA LYS A 143 -12.69 6.78 -14.23
C LYS A 143 -13.55 7.82 -14.96
N ILE A 144 -14.62 8.31 -14.35
CA ILE A 144 -15.49 9.32 -14.93
C ILE A 144 -14.74 10.65 -14.96
N GLY A 145 -14.51 11.19 -16.15
CA GLY A 145 -13.70 12.39 -16.36
C GLY A 145 -14.11 13.61 -15.54
N PHE A 146 -15.42 13.73 -15.24
CA PHE A 146 -15.95 14.77 -14.36
C PHE A 146 -15.30 14.75 -12.96
N PHE A 147 -15.21 13.59 -12.29
CA PHE A 147 -14.62 13.49 -10.95
C PHE A 147 -13.12 13.80 -10.96
N ARG A 148 -12.42 13.39 -12.01
CA ARG A 148 -11.01 13.72 -12.18
C ARG A 148 -10.80 15.22 -12.39
N TRP A 149 -11.56 15.81 -13.28
CA TRP A 149 -11.56 17.26 -13.52
C TRP A 149 -11.88 18.03 -12.24
N PHE A 150 -12.92 17.62 -11.49
CA PHE A 150 -13.31 18.24 -10.23
C PHE A 150 -12.17 18.19 -9.20
N TYR A 151 -11.56 17.02 -9.02
CA TYR A 151 -10.42 16.86 -8.11
C TYR A 151 -9.21 17.71 -8.51
N GLU A 152 -8.89 17.77 -9.79
CA GLU A 152 -7.75 18.54 -10.28
C GLU A 152 -7.92 20.05 -10.05
N ASN A 153 -9.17 20.55 -10.10
CA ASN A 153 -9.48 21.98 -9.88
C ASN A 153 -9.73 22.34 -8.42
N SER A 154 -10.42 21.52 -7.66
CA SER A 154 -10.84 21.83 -6.28
C SER A 154 -9.94 21.22 -5.21
N ARG A 155 -9.16 20.19 -5.55
CA ARG A 155 -8.42 19.33 -4.60
C ARG A 155 -9.30 18.64 -3.56
N LEU A 156 -10.62 18.66 -3.75
CA LEU A 156 -11.57 17.96 -2.88
C LEU A 156 -11.76 16.52 -3.35
N LEU A 157 -11.65 15.58 -2.42
CA LEU A 157 -11.83 14.14 -2.66
C LEU A 157 -13.32 13.76 -2.55
N LEU A 158 -14.15 14.28 -3.46
CA LEU A 158 -15.58 13.94 -3.56
C LEU A 158 -15.79 12.89 -4.66
N ILE A 159 -15.11 11.75 -4.54
CA ILE A 159 -15.22 10.67 -5.50
C ILE A 159 -16.02 9.54 -4.85
N PRO A 160 -17.20 9.20 -5.38
CA PRO A 160 -17.99 8.10 -4.83
C PRO A 160 -17.23 6.78 -4.93
N MET A 161 -17.38 5.97 -3.90
CA MET A 161 -16.86 4.61 -3.82
C MET A 161 -18.02 3.64 -3.70
N TYR A 162 -17.84 2.44 -4.23
CA TYR A 162 -18.76 1.32 -4.04
C TYR A 162 -17.97 0.05 -3.78
N GLY A 163 -18.58 -0.91 -3.10
CA GLY A 163 -17.90 -2.16 -2.75
C GLY A 163 -18.40 -2.73 -1.43
N GLY A 164 -17.46 -3.26 -0.66
CA GLY A 164 -17.77 -4.13 0.49
C GLY A 164 -17.98 -5.57 0.03
N PHE A 165 -17.50 -5.89 -1.18
CA PHE A 165 -17.59 -7.26 -1.70
C PHE A 165 -16.71 -8.19 -0.86
N PRO A 166 -17.22 -9.36 -0.45
CA PRO A 166 -16.51 -10.29 0.40
C PRO A 166 -15.47 -11.10 -0.39
N VAL A 167 -14.54 -10.41 -1.03
CA VAL A 167 -13.42 -11.03 -1.76
C VAL A 167 -12.32 -11.46 -0.80
N LYS A 168 -11.51 -12.42 -1.21
CA LYS A 168 -10.34 -12.85 -0.47
C LYS A 168 -9.15 -11.95 -0.83
N LEU A 169 -8.65 -11.23 0.19
CA LEU A 169 -7.45 -10.39 0.06
C LEU A 169 -6.20 -11.21 0.41
N ARG A 170 -5.21 -11.20 -0.46
CA ARG A 170 -3.92 -11.83 -0.21
C ARG A 170 -2.81 -10.81 -0.38
N THR A 171 -2.12 -10.51 0.72
CA THR A 171 -0.98 -9.59 0.72
C THR A 171 0.32 -10.37 0.58
N TYR A 172 1.14 -9.95 -0.37
CA TYR A 172 2.44 -10.55 -0.67
C TYR A 172 3.55 -9.55 -0.36
N VAL A 173 4.48 -9.96 0.48
CA VAL A 173 5.70 -9.24 0.75
C VAL A 173 6.74 -9.68 -0.28
N GLY A 174 7.27 -8.74 -1.04
CA GLY A 174 8.32 -9.00 -2.03
C GLY A 174 9.72 -9.02 -1.40
N ASP A 175 10.70 -9.39 -2.21
CA ASP A 175 12.09 -9.40 -1.77
C ASP A 175 12.56 -7.97 -1.49
N PRO A 176 13.21 -7.71 -0.34
CA PRO A 176 13.70 -6.39 0.00
C PRO A 176 14.73 -5.89 -1.01
N ILE A 177 14.59 -4.65 -1.42
CA ILE A 177 15.58 -3.94 -2.24
C ILE A 177 16.62 -3.36 -1.26
N PRO A 178 17.85 -3.89 -1.22
CA PRO A 178 18.84 -3.45 -0.25
C PRO A 178 19.26 -2.00 -0.51
N TYR A 179 19.75 -1.33 0.54
CA TYR A 179 20.39 -0.03 0.40
C TYR A 179 21.66 -0.15 -0.44
N ASP A 180 21.79 0.74 -1.41
CA ASP A 180 22.97 0.91 -2.24
C ASP A 180 23.42 2.38 -2.15
N PRO A 181 24.65 2.68 -1.68
CA PRO A 181 25.13 4.05 -1.55
C PRO A 181 25.28 4.81 -2.87
N ASN A 182 25.34 4.09 -3.99
CA ASN A 182 25.54 4.66 -5.32
C ASN A 182 24.23 4.87 -6.10
N ILE A 183 23.10 4.39 -5.57
CA ILE A 183 21.81 4.46 -6.25
C ILE A 183 21.22 5.86 -6.18
N THR A 184 20.69 6.34 -7.28
CA THR A 184 19.91 7.58 -7.30
C THR A 184 18.47 7.34 -6.86
N ALA A 185 17.80 8.38 -6.34
CA ALA A 185 16.38 8.28 -5.98
C ALA A 185 15.51 7.89 -7.18
N THR A 186 15.86 8.29 -8.38
CA THR A 186 15.13 7.95 -9.61
C THR A 186 15.23 6.44 -9.91
N GLU A 187 16.42 5.90 -9.88
CA GLU A 187 16.65 4.47 -10.09
C GLU A 187 15.98 3.61 -9.02
N LEU A 188 16.02 4.07 -7.76
CA LEU A 188 15.37 3.36 -6.67
C LEU A 188 13.85 3.36 -6.83
N VAL A 189 13.24 4.46 -7.30
CA VAL A 189 11.80 4.50 -7.66
C VAL A 189 11.49 3.46 -8.73
N GLU A 190 12.27 3.40 -9.82
CA GLU A 190 12.01 2.46 -10.90
C GLU A 190 12.21 1.00 -10.46
N LYS A 191 13.25 0.70 -9.68
CA LYS A 191 13.42 -0.64 -9.07
C LYS A 191 12.23 -1.03 -8.20
N THR A 192 11.71 -0.08 -7.42
CA THR A 192 10.55 -0.33 -6.54
C THR A 192 9.27 -0.55 -7.35
N LYS A 193 9.03 0.24 -8.41
CA LYS A 193 7.89 0.03 -9.32
C LYS A 193 7.94 -1.37 -9.93
N ILE A 194 9.07 -1.73 -10.52
CA ILE A 194 9.27 -3.04 -11.14
C ILE A 194 9.01 -4.17 -10.13
N ALA A 195 9.47 -4.01 -8.89
CA ALA A 195 9.24 -5.01 -7.85
C ALA A 195 7.75 -5.18 -7.50
N ILE A 196 7.00 -4.08 -7.36
CA ILE A 196 5.55 -4.14 -7.10
C ILE A 196 4.79 -4.66 -8.32
N GLU A 197 5.17 -4.25 -9.54
CA GLU A 197 4.55 -4.75 -10.77
C GLU A 197 4.79 -6.26 -10.95
N LYS A 198 5.97 -6.77 -10.63
CA LYS A 198 6.24 -8.22 -10.62
C LYS A 198 5.34 -8.97 -9.63
N LEU A 199 5.12 -8.41 -8.42
CA LEU A 199 4.19 -9.00 -7.47
C LEU A 199 2.75 -8.98 -8.00
N ARG A 200 2.31 -7.85 -8.59
CA ARG A 200 1.02 -7.72 -9.25
C ARG A 200 0.86 -8.76 -10.35
N ASP A 201 1.78 -8.81 -11.28
CA ASP A 201 1.68 -9.67 -12.48
C ASP A 201 1.73 -11.16 -12.13
N ARG A 202 2.43 -11.51 -11.04
CA ARG A 202 2.47 -12.89 -10.52
C ARG A 202 1.18 -13.30 -9.83
N HIS A 203 0.54 -12.40 -9.07
CA HIS A 203 -0.53 -12.77 -8.15
C HIS A 203 -1.91 -12.23 -8.53
N GLN A 204 -1.99 -11.21 -9.40
CA GLN A 204 -3.25 -10.58 -9.82
C GLN A 204 -3.55 -10.89 -11.28
N LYS A 205 -4.69 -11.52 -11.54
CA LYS A 205 -5.20 -11.68 -12.92
C LYS A 205 -5.76 -10.36 -13.43
N LEU A 206 -5.20 -9.83 -14.51
CA LEU A 206 -5.63 -8.58 -15.14
C LEU A 206 -6.49 -8.85 -16.38
N PRO A 207 -7.48 -7.99 -16.68
CA PRO A 207 -8.03 -6.98 -15.78
C PRO A 207 -8.72 -7.61 -14.57
N GLY A 208 -8.70 -6.93 -13.42
CA GLY A 208 -9.36 -7.37 -12.20
C GLY A 208 -10.89 -7.53 -12.40
N SER A 209 -11.47 -8.59 -11.82
CA SER A 209 -12.90 -8.90 -11.96
C SER A 209 -13.50 -9.27 -10.61
N ILE A 210 -14.54 -8.52 -10.20
CA ILE A 210 -15.25 -8.77 -8.95
C ILE A 210 -15.82 -10.18 -8.91
N LEU A 211 -16.47 -10.63 -9.99
CA LEU A 211 -17.05 -11.96 -10.05
C LEU A 211 -16.00 -13.05 -9.88
N ARG A 212 -14.87 -12.93 -10.58
CA ARG A 212 -13.74 -13.88 -10.45
C ARG A 212 -13.20 -13.90 -9.04
N ALA A 213 -12.98 -12.74 -8.42
CA ALA A 213 -12.47 -12.64 -7.05
C ALA A 213 -13.44 -13.23 -6.01
N LEU A 214 -14.75 -13.13 -6.24
CA LEU A 214 -15.76 -13.78 -5.40
C LEU A 214 -15.72 -15.30 -5.55
N LEU A 215 -15.58 -15.82 -6.77
CA LEU A 215 -15.46 -17.27 -7.03
C LEU A 215 -14.16 -17.83 -6.40
N GLU A 216 -13.05 -17.12 -6.56
CA GLU A 216 -11.74 -17.50 -5.96
C GLU A 216 -11.78 -17.59 -4.43
N ARG A 217 -12.77 -16.99 -3.76
CA ARG A 217 -12.94 -17.14 -2.30
C ARG A 217 -13.28 -18.56 -1.89
N PHE A 218 -14.02 -19.28 -2.76
CA PHE A 218 -14.49 -20.65 -2.50
C PHE A 218 -13.55 -21.71 -3.07
N ASP A 219 -12.58 -21.31 -3.90
CA ASP A 219 -11.59 -22.23 -4.44
C ASP A 219 -10.50 -22.51 -3.40
N ASN A 220 -10.54 -23.71 -2.83
CA ASN A 220 -9.52 -24.20 -1.89
C ASN A 220 -8.21 -24.67 -2.60
N HIS A 221 -8.06 -24.46 -3.90
CA HIS A 221 -7.00 -25.05 -4.72
C HIS A 221 -5.70 -24.23 -4.84
N GLN A 222 -5.50 -23.18 -4.04
CA GLN A 222 -4.19 -22.50 -4.01
C GLN A 222 -3.53 -22.66 -2.63
N LYS A 223 -3.30 -23.91 -2.25
CA LYS A 223 -2.32 -24.30 -1.23
C LYS A 223 -1.15 -25.01 -1.91
N GLU A 224 -0.52 -24.37 -2.88
CA GLU A 224 0.75 -24.89 -3.43
C GLU A 224 1.63 -23.70 -3.79
N ASP A 225 2.83 -23.72 -3.16
CA ASP A 225 4.07 -22.98 -3.34
C ASP A 225 4.20 -21.65 -2.60
#